data_e095fa1cd308da11defeecc1694bf906
#
_entry.id   e095fa1cd308da11defeecc1694bf906
#
_cell.length_a   1.000
_cell.length_b   1.000
_cell.length_c   1.000
_cell.angle_alpha   90.00
_cell.angle_beta   90.00
_cell.angle_gamma   90.00
#
_symmetry.space_group_name_H-M   'P 1'
#
loop_
_entity.id
_entity.type
_entity.pdbx_description
1 polymer ?
#
loop_
_entity_poly.entity_id
_entity_poly.type
_entity_poly.pdbx_seq_one_letter_code
_entity_poly.pdbx_strand_id
1 'polypeptide(L)'
;IEKDCNFAIEDEKEMVLIGYLAFLDPPKPSAAEAIEQLYAHGVAVKILSGDNDVVVKAIARQVGIDTSHFLTGIEIENMDETALKEAVKDTTLFSKLTPLQKTQIISLLQEQGNTVGFLGDGINDAGALRQSDIGISVDSAVDIAKESADIILLEKDLMVLEDGVLEGRKTFGNINK
;
A
#
# COMPACT_ATOMS: atom_id res chain seq x y z
N ILE A 1 17.68 -30.72 29.30
CA ILE A 1 16.94 -31.81 28.66
C ILE A 1 17.22 -31.67 27.16
N GLU A 2 18.33 -32.32 26.71
CA GLU A 2 18.55 -32.58 25.29
C GLU A 2 17.59 -33.69 24.92
N LYS A 3 16.50 -33.36 24.26
CA LYS A 3 15.70 -34.30 23.51
C LYS A 3 15.87 -33.89 22.05
N ASP A 4 16.32 -34.81 21.21
CA ASP A 4 16.15 -34.73 19.77
C ASP A 4 14.63 -34.68 19.49
N CYS A 5 14.07 -33.48 19.55
CA CYS A 5 12.62 -33.28 19.39
C CYS A 5 12.37 -32.91 17.95
N ASN A 6 12.00 -33.86 17.14
CA ASN A 6 11.21 -33.59 15.96
C ASN A 6 9.83 -33.13 16.45
N PHE A 7 9.63 -31.81 16.54
CA PHE A 7 8.30 -31.25 16.86
C PHE A 7 7.37 -31.41 15.66
N ALA A 8 6.16 -31.88 15.94
CA ALA A 8 5.09 -32.01 14.97
C ALA A 8 3.90 -31.16 15.41
N ILE A 9 2.99 -30.90 14.49
CA ILE A 9 1.77 -30.10 14.77
C ILE A 9 0.94 -30.74 15.90
N GLU A 10 0.97 -32.07 16.03
CA GLU A 10 0.28 -32.81 17.09
C GLU A 10 0.81 -32.50 18.50
N ASP A 11 2.01 -31.94 18.61
CA ASP A 11 2.62 -31.50 19.88
C ASP A 11 2.15 -30.12 20.34
N GLU A 12 1.45 -29.36 19.45
CA GLU A 12 0.87 -28.04 19.75
C GLU A 12 -0.44 -28.14 20.53
N LYS A 13 -0.41 -28.81 21.66
CA LYS A 13 -1.56 -28.98 22.57
C LYS A 13 -1.15 -28.74 24.01
N GLU A 14 -2.11 -28.32 24.83
CA GLU A 14 -1.90 -28.04 26.26
C GLU A 14 -0.73 -27.05 26.53
N MET A 15 -0.48 -26.14 25.57
CA MET A 15 0.59 -25.16 25.71
C MET A 15 0.23 -24.08 26.73
N VAL A 16 1.23 -23.65 27.50
CA VAL A 16 1.12 -22.51 28.41
C VAL A 16 1.79 -21.31 27.79
N LEU A 17 1.06 -20.21 27.60
CA LEU A 17 1.63 -18.96 27.13
C LEU A 17 2.61 -18.41 28.19
N ILE A 18 3.91 -18.43 27.88
CA ILE A 18 4.98 -17.89 28.74
C ILE A 18 5.29 -16.41 28.45
N GLY A 19 4.94 -15.94 27.27
CA GLY A 19 5.18 -14.55 26.89
C GLY A 19 4.96 -14.34 25.39
N TYR A 20 5.16 -13.10 24.96
CA TYR A 20 5.12 -12.70 23.55
C TYR A 20 6.23 -11.69 23.25
N LEU A 21 6.67 -11.65 22.01
CA LEU A 21 7.57 -10.64 21.49
C LEU A 21 6.76 -9.67 20.64
N ALA A 22 6.83 -8.39 20.97
CA ALA A 22 6.20 -7.33 20.19
C ALA A 22 7.25 -6.63 19.33
N PHE A 23 7.00 -6.55 18.03
CA PHE A 23 7.82 -5.80 17.09
C PHE A 23 7.06 -4.55 16.66
N LEU A 24 7.75 -3.42 16.69
CA LEU A 24 7.21 -2.16 16.21
C LEU A 24 7.88 -1.84 14.87
N ASP A 25 7.05 -1.67 13.83
CA ASP A 25 7.49 -1.17 12.52
C ASP A 25 6.86 0.22 12.29
N PRO A 26 7.50 1.28 12.79
CA PRO A 26 6.96 2.62 12.67
C PRO A 26 7.08 3.12 11.22
N PRO A 27 6.15 3.99 10.77
CA PRO A 27 6.32 4.68 9.50
C PRO A 27 7.59 5.53 9.52
N LYS A 28 8.15 5.78 8.33
CA LYS A 28 9.32 6.65 8.22
C LYS A 28 8.97 8.06 8.68
N PRO A 29 9.92 8.78 9.31
CA PRO A 29 9.68 10.14 9.82
C PRO A 29 9.19 11.11 8.75
N SER A 30 9.70 10.99 7.51
CA SER A 30 9.31 11.84 6.37
C SER A 30 7.96 11.48 5.74
N ALA A 31 7.34 10.36 6.12
CA ALA A 31 6.12 9.89 5.47
C ALA A 31 4.94 10.85 5.65
N ALA A 32 4.76 11.41 6.85
CA ALA A 32 3.69 12.35 7.12
C ALA A 32 3.85 13.64 6.30
N GLU A 33 5.06 14.20 6.27
CA GLU A 33 5.38 15.40 5.51
C GLU A 33 5.19 15.20 4.00
N ALA A 34 5.68 14.08 3.46
CA ALA A 34 5.52 13.75 2.04
C ALA A 34 4.04 13.62 1.64
N ILE A 35 3.21 12.99 2.48
CA ILE A 35 1.77 12.85 2.24
C ILE A 35 1.09 14.21 2.27
N GLU A 36 1.43 15.08 3.21
CA GLU A 36 0.90 16.45 3.28
C GLU A 36 1.24 17.24 2.01
N GLN A 37 2.49 17.17 1.54
CA GLN A 37 2.92 17.84 0.31
C GLN A 37 2.21 17.27 -0.92
N LEU A 38 2.05 15.95 -1.02
CA LEU A 38 1.28 15.35 -2.11
C LEU A 38 -0.16 15.87 -2.14
N TYR A 39 -0.84 15.96 -0.99
CA TYR A 39 -2.17 16.57 -0.90
C TYR A 39 -2.17 18.05 -1.31
N ALA A 40 -1.18 18.83 -0.88
CA ALA A 40 -1.04 20.24 -1.26
C ALA A 40 -0.88 20.41 -2.79
N HIS A 41 -0.29 19.42 -3.45
CA HIS A 41 -0.15 19.36 -4.91
C HIS A 41 -1.33 18.69 -5.63
N GLY A 42 -2.44 18.41 -4.92
CA GLY A 42 -3.65 17.82 -5.48
C GLY A 42 -3.52 16.35 -5.85
N VAL A 43 -2.59 15.62 -5.21
CA VAL A 43 -2.47 14.17 -5.33
C VAL A 43 -3.21 13.51 -4.16
N ALA A 44 -4.25 12.73 -4.45
CA ALA A 44 -4.95 11.95 -3.44
C ALA A 44 -4.12 10.72 -3.08
N VAL A 45 -3.92 10.48 -1.79
CA VAL A 45 -3.18 9.32 -1.29
C VAL A 45 -4.16 8.30 -0.71
N LYS A 46 -4.03 7.04 -1.11
CA LYS A 46 -4.80 5.91 -0.61
C LYS A 46 -3.86 4.80 -0.12
N ILE A 47 -4.20 4.14 0.98
CA ILE A 47 -3.44 3.00 1.50
C ILE A 47 -4.16 1.70 1.14
N LEU A 48 -3.48 0.81 0.42
CA LEU A 48 -3.94 -0.52 0.03
C LEU A 48 -3.06 -1.58 0.71
N SER A 49 -3.52 -2.15 1.82
CA SER A 49 -2.72 -3.11 2.61
C SER A 49 -3.38 -4.48 2.71
N GLY A 50 -2.55 -5.53 2.75
CA GLY A 50 -2.96 -6.88 3.13
C GLY A 50 -3.07 -7.09 4.65
N ASP A 51 -2.56 -6.14 5.45
CA ASP A 51 -2.56 -6.21 6.91
C ASP A 51 -3.95 -6.04 7.52
N ASN A 52 -4.04 -6.35 8.81
CA ASN A 52 -5.28 -6.18 9.54
C ASN A 52 -5.62 -4.69 9.78
N ASP A 53 -6.90 -4.42 9.99
CA ASP A 53 -7.47 -3.09 10.14
C ASP A 53 -6.89 -2.28 11.32
N VAL A 54 -6.52 -2.94 12.41
CA VAL A 54 -5.94 -2.26 13.58
C VAL A 54 -4.59 -1.66 13.23
N VAL A 55 -3.72 -2.44 12.56
CA VAL A 55 -2.38 -2.00 12.15
C VAL A 55 -2.49 -0.88 11.11
N VAL A 56 -3.30 -1.09 10.07
CA VAL A 56 -3.45 -0.12 8.97
C VAL A 56 -3.99 1.23 9.48
N LYS A 57 -5.01 1.21 10.37
CA LYS A 57 -5.53 2.42 10.99
C LYS A 57 -4.53 3.11 11.91
N ALA A 58 -3.72 2.34 12.64
CA ALA A 58 -2.68 2.91 13.51
C ALA A 58 -1.62 3.64 12.70
N ILE A 59 -1.14 3.04 11.60
CA ILE A 59 -0.16 3.66 10.69
C ILE A 59 -0.76 4.90 10.01
N ALA A 60 -1.97 4.80 9.48
CA ALA A 60 -2.65 5.90 8.79
C ALA A 60 -2.76 7.15 9.69
N ARG A 61 -3.13 6.97 10.96
CA ARG A 61 -3.20 8.08 11.93
C ARG A 61 -1.84 8.72 12.19
N GLN A 62 -0.76 7.93 12.23
CA GLN A 62 0.59 8.43 12.47
C GLN A 62 1.10 9.29 11.32
N VAL A 63 0.64 9.01 10.08
CA VAL A 63 1.04 9.76 8.87
C VAL A 63 -0.02 10.79 8.44
N GLY A 64 -1.04 11.05 9.26
CA GLY A 64 -2.01 12.12 9.01
C GLY A 64 -3.09 11.77 7.97
N ILE A 65 -3.27 10.48 7.62
CA ILE A 65 -4.34 10.05 6.71
C ILE A 65 -5.65 9.83 7.51
N ASP A 66 -6.75 10.37 6.96
CA ASP A 66 -8.09 10.17 7.53
C ASP A 66 -8.48 8.69 7.51
N THR A 67 -8.94 8.21 8.67
CA THR A 67 -9.37 6.82 8.87
C THR A 67 -10.89 6.64 8.90
N SER A 68 -11.66 7.67 8.58
CA SER A 68 -13.14 7.62 8.57
C SER A 68 -13.68 6.83 7.37
N HIS A 69 -13.01 6.94 6.22
CA HIS A 69 -13.35 6.24 4.98
C HIS A 69 -12.47 4.99 4.82
N PHE A 70 -13.00 3.87 5.27
CA PHE A 70 -12.26 2.61 5.41
C PHE A 70 -13.06 1.42 4.89
N LEU A 71 -12.40 0.52 4.14
CA LEU A 71 -12.96 -0.73 3.65
C LEU A 71 -12.01 -1.91 3.90
N THR A 72 -12.60 -3.06 4.16
CA THR A 72 -11.88 -4.34 4.25
C THR A 72 -12.04 -5.18 2.98
N GLY A 73 -11.11 -6.09 2.71
CA GLY A 73 -11.22 -7.02 1.60
C GLY A 73 -12.52 -7.85 1.64
N ILE A 74 -13.00 -8.22 2.83
CA ILE A 74 -14.27 -8.96 3.00
C ILE A 74 -15.48 -8.10 2.61
N GLU A 75 -15.49 -6.82 2.96
CA GLU A 75 -16.58 -5.91 2.55
C GLU A 75 -16.59 -5.74 1.04
N ILE A 76 -15.42 -5.62 0.41
CA ILE A 76 -15.26 -5.54 -1.05
C ILE A 76 -15.83 -6.79 -1.74
N GLU A 77 -15.57 -8.00 -1.22
CA GLU A 77 -16.11 -9.25 -1.77
C GLU A 77 -17.65 -9.31 -1.75
N ASN A 78 -18.27 -8.62 -0.83
CA ASN A 78 -19.74 -8.60 -0.68
C ASN A 78 -20.40 -7.43 -1.42
N MET A 79 -19.65 -6.54 -2.06
CA MET A 79 -20.18 -5.43 -2.87
C MET A 79 -20.37 -5.86 -4.32
N ASP A 80 -21.43 -5.33 -4.94
CA ASP A 80 -21.53 -5.36 -6.39
C ASP A 80 -20.55 -4.33 -7.02
N GLU A 81 -20.30 -4.47 -8.31
CA GLU A 81 -19.32 -3.65 -9.03
C GLU A 81 -19.67 -2.14 -8.98
N THR A 82 -20.95 -1.80 -9.06
CA THR A 82 -21.38 -0.41 -9.01
C THR A 82 -21.17 0.20 -7.63
N ALA A 83 -21.53 -0.52 -6.58
CA ALA A 83 -21.31 -0.09 -5.20
C ALA A 83 -19.82 0.04 -4.89
N LEU A 84 -19.00 -0.91 -5.34
CA LEU A 84 -17.56 -0.86 -5.15
C LEU A 84 -16.94 0.34 -5.88
N LYS A 85 -17.37 0.62 -7.12
CA LYS A 85 -16.88 1.75 -7.90
C LYS A 85 -17.13 3.09 -7.19
N GLU A 86 -18.31 3.27 -6.62
CA GLU A 86 -18.61 4.48 -5.84
C GLU A 86 -17.81 4.51 -4.51
N ALA A 87 -17.77 3.40 -3.79
CA ALA A 87 -17.06 3.31 -2.52
C ALA A 87 -15.55 3.60 -2.65
N VAL A 88 -14.90 3.09 -3.70
CA VAL A 88 -13.45 3.30 -3.95
C VAL A 88 -13.11 4.78 -4.14
N LYS A 89 -14.02 5.58 -4.66
CA LYS A 89 -13.84 7.01 -4.87
C LYS A 89 -13.51 7.74 -3.56
N ASP A 90 -14.31 7.51 -2.54
CA ASP A 90 -14.22 8.23 -1.27
C ASP A 90 -13.33 7.51 -0.23
N THR A 91 -13.11 6.20 -0.38
CA THR A 91 -12.29 5.42 0.56
C THR A 91 -10.82 5.77 0.42
N THR A 92 -10.19 6.10 1.55
CA THR A 92 -8.76 6.39 1.65
C THR A 92 -7.94 5.21 2.15
N LEU A 93 -8.58 4.28 2.86
CA LEU A 93 -7.90 3.24 3.61
C LEU A 93 -8.52 1.86 3.35
N PHE A 94 -7.69 0.92 2.90
CA PHE A 94 -8.11 -0.44 2.61
C PHE A 94 -7.23 -1.43 3.36
N SER A 95 -7.83 -2.47 3.98
CA SER A 95 -7.12 -3.51 4.73
C SER A 95 -7.55 -4.91 4.33
N LYS A 96 -6.74 -5.90 4.71
CA LYS A 96 -6.97 -7.33 4.41
C LYS A 96 -7.21 -7.59 2.92
N LEU A 97 -6.57 -6.80 2.06
CA LEU A 97 -6.71 -6.94 0.63
C LEU A 97 -5.91 -8.14 0.11
N THR A 98 -6.51 -8.88 -0.79
CA THR A 98 -5.80 -9.80 -1.67
C THR A 98 -5.07 -9.04 -2.79
N PRO A 99 -4.05 -9.63 -3.44
CA PRO A 99 -3.40 -9.02 -4.59
C PRO A 99 -4.37 -8.67 -5.74
N LEU A 100 -5.38 -9.49 -5.98
CA LEU A 100 -6.41 -9.24 -6.98
C LEU A 100 -7.27 -8.02 -6.65
N GLN A 101 -7.65 -7.85 -5.39
CA GLN A 101 -8.43 -6.69 -4.95
C GLN A 101 -7.63 -5.39 -5.09
N LYS A 102 -6.31 -5.40 -4.84
CA LYS A 102 -5.46 -4.23 -5.10
C LYS A 102 -5.52 -3.83 -6.59
N THR A 103 -5.35 -4.81 -7.49
CA THR A 103 -5.45 -4.59 -8.93
C THR A 103 -6.84 -4.08 -9.35
N GLN A 104 -7.92 -4.64 -8.79
CA GLN A 104 -9.29 -4.21 -9.05
C GLN A 104 -9.53 -2.75 -8.62
N ILE A 105 -9.07 -2.35 -7.43
CA ILE A 105 -9.20 -0.96 -6.95
C ILE A 105 -8.48 0.01 -7.89
N ILE A 106 -7.28 -0.33 -8.34
CA ILE A 106 -6.51 0.48 -9.30
C ILE A 106 -7.29 0.64 -10.61
N SER A 107 -7.80 -0.46 -11.17
CA SER A 107 -8.61 -0.41 -12.41
C SER A 107 -9.84 0.48 -12.25
N LEU A 108 -10.56 0.38 -11.12
CA LEU A 108 -11.73 1.22 -10.86
C LEU A 108 -11.38 2.72 -10.74
N LEU A 109 -10.23 3.04 -10.14
CA LEU A 109 -9.75 4.42 -10.09
C LEU A 109 -9.39 4.96 -11.48
N GLN A 110 -8.76 4.15 -12.33
CA GLN A 110 -8.43 4.49 -13.72
C GLN A 110 -9.70 4.68 -14.55
N GLU A 111 -10.70 3.81 -14.42
CA GLU A 111 -12.01 3.96 -15.08
C GLU A 111 -12.75 5.25 -14.69
N GLN A 112 -12.47 5.80 -13.52
CA GLN A 112 -12.99 7.09 -13.06
C GLN A 112 -12.24 8.29 -13.66
N GLY A 113 -11.24 8.04 -14.54
CA GLY A 113 -10.44 9.06 -15.20
C GLY A 113 -9.26 9.56 -14.38
N ASN A 114 -8.87 8.84 -13.33
CA ASN A 114 -7.68 9.17 -12.56
C ASN A 114 -6.42 8.57 -13.18
N THR A 115 -5.32 9.27 -13.10
CA THR A 115 -3.98 8.71 -13.30
C THR A 115 -3.48 8.14 -11.97
N VAL A 116 -3.19 6.85 -11.94
CA VAL A 116 -2.87 6.11 -10.71
C VAL A 116 -1.39 5.73 -10.68
N GLY A 117 -0.66 6.27 -9.71
CA GLY A 117 0.65 5.75 -9.33
C GLY A 117 0.49 4.74 -8.20
N PHE A 118 1.18 3.61 -8.25
CA PHE A 118 1.17 2.60 -7.19
C PHE A 118 2.59 2.35 -6.69
N LEU A 119 2.80 2.51 -5.38
CA LEU A 119 4.06 2.20 -4.70
C LEU A 119 3.95 0.86 -3.98
N GLY A 120 4.84 -0.08 -4.30
CA GLY A 120 4.87 -1.41 -3.68
C GLY A 120 6.27 -2.01 -3.68
N ASP A 121 6.55 -2.87 -2.70
CA ASP A 121 7.86 -3.51 -2.51
C ASP A 121 7.80 -5.04 -2.36
N GLY A 122 6.60 -5.59 -2.25
CA GLY A 122 6.35 -7.01 -2.03
C GLY A 122 6.00 -7.80 -3.29
N ILE A 123 6.13 -9.13 -3.19
CA ILE A 123 5.70 -10.07 -4.24
C ILE A 123 4.21 -9.88 -4.58
N ASN A 124 3.40 -9.61 -3.59
CA ASN A 124 1.95 -9.44 -3.71
C ASN A 124 1.55 -8.16 -4.43
N ASP A 125 2.50 -7.25 -4.67
CA ASP A 125 2.28 -5.96 -5.31
C ASP A 125 2.56 -5.96 -6.82
N ALA A 126 3.19 -7.01 -7.35
CA ALA A 126 3.59 -7.09 -8.75
C ALA A 126 2.42 -6.89 -9.74
N GLY A 127 1.25 -7.43 -9.45
CA GLY A 127 0.04 -7.22 -10.27
C GLY A 127 -0.44 -5.77 -10.22
N ALA A 128 -0.44 -5.15 -9.05
CA ALA A 128 -0.86 -3.78 -8.84
C ALA A 128 0.14 -2.77 -9.48
N LEU A 129 1.45 -3.05 -9.37
CA LEU A 129 2.50 -2.27 -10.04
C LEU A 129 2.31 -2.23 -11.57
N ARG A 130 2.03 -3.38 -12.18
CA ARG A 130 1.80 -3.47 -13.63
C ARG A 130 0.46 -2.88 -14.08
N GLN A 131 -0.56 -2.91 -13.24
CA GLN A 131 -1.88 -2.38 -13.54
C GLN A 131 -1.93 -0.86 -13.48
N SER A 132 -1.16 -0.25 -12.58
CA SER A 132 -1.13 1.20 -12.43
C SER A 132 -0.57 1.90 -13.67
N ASP A 133 -0.89 3.19 -13.84
CA ASP A 133 -0.31 4.00 -14.92
C ASP A 133 1.17 4.28 -14.68
N ILE A 134 1.59 4.26 -13.41
CA ILE A 134 2.99 4.40 -12.99
C ILE A 134 3.23 3.45 -11.82
N GLY A 135 3.90 2.33 -12.08
CA GLY A 135 4.38 1.40 -11.05
C GLY A 135 5.69 1.92 -10.43
N ILE A 136 5.72 2.06 -9.11
CA ILE A 136 6.88 2.58 -8.38
C ILE A 136 7.32 1.54 -7.36
N SER A 137 8.61 1.25 -7.31
CA SER A 137 9.19 0.38 -6.29
C SER A 137 10.41 1.02 -5.64
N VAL A 138 11.00 0.36 -4.65
CA VAL A 138 12.20 0.83 -3.96
C VAL A 138 13.36 -0.11 -4.22
N ASP A 139 14.59 0.38 -4.14
CA ASP A 139 15.80 -0.42 -4.38
C ASP A 139 15.89 -1.67 -3.48
N SER A 140 15.38 -1.57 -2.25
CA SER A 140 15.34 -2.70 -1.31
C SER A 140 14.17 -3.67 -1.49
N ALA A 141 13.30 -3.45 -2.48
CA ALA A 141 12.18 -4.33 -2.78
C ALA A 141 12.65 -5.69 -3.32
N VAL A 142 11.75 -6.67 -3.27
CA VAL A 142 11.99 -7.97 -3.89
C VAL A 142 12.10 -7.83 -5.41
N ASP A 143 12.88 -8.71 -6.05
CA ASP A 143 13.20 -8.58 -7.49
C ASP A 143 11.94 -8.53 -8.37
N ILE A 144 10.93 -9.34 -8.08
CA ILE A 144 9.69 -9.34 -8.86
C ILE A 144 8.93 -8.01 -8.77
N ALA A 145 8.99 -7.29 -7.65
CA ALA A 145 8.40 -5.96 -7.52
C ALA A 145 9.18 -4.94 -8.36
N LYS A 146 10.52 -4.98 -8.29
CA LYS A 146 11.39 -4.11 -9.11
C LYS A 146 11.20 -4.35 -10.61
N GLU A 147 11.11 -5.60 -11.04
CA GLU A 147 10.85 -5.97 -12.45
C GLU A 147 9.45 -5.57 -12.94
N SER A 148 8.52 -5.36 -12.02
CA SER A 148 7.13 -4.96 -12.32
C SER A 148 6.90 -3.46 -12.25
N ALA A 149 7.88 -2.68 -11.80
CA ALA A 149 7.79 -1.24 -11.64
C ALA A 149 8.39 -0.50 -12.84
N ASP A 150 7.84 0.67 -13.15
CA ASP A 150 8.37 1.61 -14.14
C ASP A 150 9.50 2.46 -13.58
N ILE A 151 9.43 2.74 -12.27
CA ILE A 151 10.38 3.61 -11.55
C ILE A 151 10.86 2.88 -10.28
N ILE A 152 12.16 2.95 -10.02
CA ILE A 152 12.77 2.46 -8.78
C ILE A 152 13.34 3.64 -8.02
N LEU A 153 12.82 3.89 -6.82
CA LEU A 153 13.36 4.89 -5.91
C LEU A 153 14.63 4.33 -5.26
N LEU A 154 15.75 5.00 -5.49
CA LEU A 154 17.04 4.60 -4.94
C LEU A 154 17.16 4.95 -3.44
N GLU A 155 16.43 5.95 -3.01
CA GLU A 155 16.34 6.37 -1.61
C GLU A 155 14.99 5.95 -1.02
N LYS A 156 15.04 5.46 0.23
CA LYS A 156 13.82 5.08 0.97
C LYS A 156 13.15 6.31 1.60
N ASP A 157 12.97 7.37 0.83
CA ASP A 157 12.34 8.59 1.26
C ASP A 157 11.15 8.93 0.34
N LEU A 158 9.97 9.11 0.93
CA LEU A 158 8.77 9.47 0.18
C LEU A 158 8.80 10.91 -0.36
N MET A 159 9.67 11.78 0.17
CA MET A 159 9.90 13.12 -0.38
C MET A 159 10.41 13.07 -1.83
N VAL A 160 11.21 12.04 -2.17
CA VAL A 160 11.67 11.83 -3.56
C VAL A 160 10.50 11.59 -4.52
N LEU A 161 9.42 10.97 -4.04
CA LEU A 161 8.21 10.78 -4.83
C LEU A 161 7.49 12.11 -5.11
N GLU A 162 7.41 12.99 -4.12
CA GLU A 162 6.85 14.33 -4.26
C GLU A 162 7.64 15.14 -5.28
N ASP A 163 8.97 15.19 -5.14
CA ASP A 163 9.87 15.82 -6.11
C ASP A 163 9.65 15.28 -7.54
N GLY A 164 9.51 13.96 -7.68
CA GLY A 164 9.22 13.30 -8.96
C GLY A 164 7.92 13.77 -9.60
N VAL A 165 6.85 13.93 -8.81
CA VAL A 165 5.57 14.47 -9.29
C VAL A 165 5.72 15.91 -9.79
N LEU A 166 6.44 16.75 -9.07
CA LEU A 166 6.66 18.15 -9.44
C LEU A 166 7.50 18.28 -10.72
N GLU A 167 8.59 17.54 -10.82
CA GLU A 167 9.46 17.57 -12.02
C GLU A 167 8.73 16.97 -13.25
N GLY A 168 7.96 15.93 -13.08
CA GLY A 168 7.12 15.38 -14.16
C GLY A 168 6.12 16.39 -14.69
N ARG A 169 5.44 17.14 -13.80
CA ARG A 169 4.50 18.20 -14.20
C ARG A 169 5.20 19.37 -14.93
N LYS A 170 6.39 19.80 -14.47
CA LYS A 170 7.20 20.81 -15.15
C LYS A 170 7.60 20.36 -16.56
N THR A 171 8.07 19.13 -16.69
CA THR A 171 8.47 18.53 -17.97
C THR A 171 7.30 18.49 -18.95
N PHE A 172 6.13 18.00 -18.51
CA PHE A 172 4.92 17.96 -19.33
C PHE A 172 4.48 19.36 -19.77
N GLY A 173 4.53 20.36 -18.87
CA GLY A 173 4.23 21.75 -19.19
C GLY A 173 5.19 22.37 -20.21
N ASN A 174 6.43 21.90 -20.28
CA ASN A 174 7.42 22.36 -21.26
C ASN A 174 7.25 21.69 -22.64
N ILE A 175 6.80 20.44 -22.68
CA ILE A 175 6.56 19.72 -23.94
C ILE A 175 5.33 20.26 -24.69
N ASN A 176 4.33 20.75 -23.94
CA ASN A 176 3.08 21.27 -24.51
C ASN A 176 3.09 22.77 -24.84
N LYS A 177 4.25 23.40 -24.85
CA LYS A 177 4.47 24.77 -25.35
C LYS A 177 4.97 24.77 -26.80
#